data_43c24790d24718cfeaf08cbbcc4bd57e
#
_entry.id   43c24790d24718cfeaf08cbbcc4bd57e
#
_cell.length_a   1.000
_cell.length_b   1.000
_cell.length_c   1.000
_cell.angle_alpha   90.00
_cell.angle_beta   90.00
_cell.angle_gamma   90.00
#
_symmetry.space_group_name_H-M   'P 1'
#
loop_
_entity.id
_entity.type
_entity.pdbx_description
1 polymer ?
#
loop_
_entity_poly.entity_id
_entity_poly.type
_entity_poly.pdbx_seq_one_letter_code
_entity_poly.pdbx_strand_id
1 'polypeptide(L)'
;PTEEAMYRDVEKMKALCASMEERFKGKLAIPEAICDCLNDLQEMTRLMTLTGNYADLAVSVDYYDSHNQERNDRVMNIISDINSRLSFINSEITEQSEETLKASIAIAGGSRIYLEDILRRKPHQLHPETERALSALSQTLNTPYQIYNMTKLADMKFDSFHANNKDYPLGYSLFEDDYEYESDTQIRRSAFDAFSKKLAQYENTTAAAYNSQVQTEKTIATLRGFESVFDSLLFDQKVSREL
;
A
#
# COMPACT_ATOMS: atom_id res chain seq x y z
N PRO A 1 6.62 6.20 -27.18
CA PRO A 1 7.45 6.84 -26.16
C PRO A 1 8.92 6.59 -26.47
N THR A 2 9.78 7.60 -26.28
CA THR A 2 11.21 7.53 -26.45
C THR A 2 11.88 8.02 -25.17
N GLU A 3 13.15 7.65 -24.97
CA GLU A 3 13.94 8.10 -23.83
C GLU A 3 14.05 9.64 -23.77
N GLU A 4 14.23 10.28 -24.91
CA GLU A 4 14.21 11.74 -25.01
C GLU A 4 12.87 12.37 -24.57
N ALA A 5 11.74 11.72 -24.90
CA ALA A 5 10.43 12.18 -24.48
C ALA A 5 10.27 12.04 -22.97
N MET A 6 10.74 10.93 -22.39
CA MET A 6 10.77 10.71 -20.95
C MET A 6 11.58 11.80 -20.24
N TYR A 7 12.80 12.10 -20.69
CA TYR A 7 13.61 13.17 -20.06
C TYR A 7 13.00 14.55 -20.20
N ARG A 8 12.30 14.84 -21.32
CA ARG A 8 11.52 16.11 -21.43
C ARG A 8 10.40 16.17 -20.38
N ASP A 9 9.75 15.05 -20.09
CA ASP A 9 8.70 15.01 -19.05
C ASP A 9 9.32 15.09 -17.64
N VAL A 10 10.51 14.55 -17.42
CA VAL A 10 11.29 14.76 -16.18
C VAL A 10 11.58 16.25 -15.95
N GLU A 11 12.01 16.99 -16.98
CA GLU A 11 12.27 18.43 -16.85
C GLU A 11 10.96 19.23 -16.60
N LYS A 12 9.85 18.82 -17.21
CA LYS A 12 8.53 19.40 -16.88
C LYS A 12 8.14 19.12 -15.41
N MET A 13 8.38 17.91 -14.90
CA MET A 13 8.12 17.57 -13.50
C MET A 13 8.90 18.48 -12.55
N LYS A 14 10.20 18.68 -12.81
CA LYS A 14 11.04 19.58 -12.00
C LYS A 14 10.54 21.02 -12.01
N ALA A 15 10.21 21.54 -13.19
CA ALA A 15 9.69 22.88 -13.35
C ALA A 15 8.33 23.07 -12.64
N LEU A 16 7.43 22.10 -12.81
CA LEU A 16 6.12 22.10 -12.16
C LEU A 16 6.27 22.01 -10.63
N CYS A 17 7.17 21.16 -10.11
CA CYS A 17 7.44 21.07 -8.68
C CYS A 17 7.90 22.42 -8.10
N ALA A 18 8.85 23.08 -8.73
CA ALA A 18 9.32 24.41 -8.29
C ALA A 18 8.19 25.45 -8.31
N SER A 19 7.38 25.46 -9.37
CA SER A 19 6.21 26.35 -9.47
C SER A 19 5.17 26.06 -8.39
N MET A 20 4.90 24.78 -8.09
CA MET A 20 3.94 24.40 -7.05
C MET A 20 4.42 24.83 -5.65
N GLU A 21 5.71 24.65 -5.33
CA GLU A 21 6.26 25.12 -4.06
C GLU A 21 6.12 26.64 -3.92
N GLU A 22 6.48 27.40 -4.94
CA GLU A 22 6.39 28.87 -4.91
C GLU A 22 4.95 29.37 -4.77
N ARG A 23 4.02 28.76 -5.50
CA ARG A 23 2.61 29.19 -5.53
C ARG A 23 1.83 28.77 -4.30
N PHE A 24 2.07 27.59 -3.75
CA PHE A 24 1.15 26.94 -2.83
C PHE A 24 1.69 26.71 -1.43
N LYS A 25 3.01 26.57 -1.23
CA LYS A 25 3.57 26.23 0.08
C LYS A 25 3.29 27.33 1.12
N GLY A 26 2.62 26.96 2.21
CA GLY A 26 2.14 27.90 3.23
C GLY A 26 0.93 28.73 2.82
N LYS A 27 0.23 28.37 1.72
CA LYS A 27 -0.85 29.20 1.15
C LYS A 27 -2.15 28.39 0.88
N LEU A 28 -2.23 27.14 1.33
CA LEU A 28 -3.39 26.29 1.10
C LEU A 28 -4.51 26.49 2.15
N ALA A 29 -4.80 27.77 2.48
CA ALA A 29 -5.83 28.13 3.46
C ALA A 29 -7.18 28.50 2.83
N ILE A 30 -7.26 28.63 1.50
CA ILE A 30 -8.48 29.02 0.79
C ILE A 30 -8.88 27.97 -0.25
N PRO A 31 -10.19 27.74 -0.47
CA PRO A 31 -10.70 26.68 -1.34
C PRO A 31 -10.13 26.69 -2.76
N GLU A 32 -10.02 27.88 -3.37
CA GLU A 32 -9.52 28.05 -4.74
C GLU A 32 -8.05 27.61 -4.85
N ALA A 33 -7.21 28.01 -3.88
CA ALA A 33 -5.79 27.62 -3.88
C ALA A 33 -5.62 26.12 -3.69
N ILE A 34 -6.46 25.49 -2.86
CA ILE A 34 -6.47 24.03 -2.69
C ILE A 34 -6.82 23.34 -4.01
N CYS A 35 -7.88 23.77 -4.68
CA CYS A 35 -8.31 23.17 -5.94
C CYS A 35 -7.27 23.37 -7.06
N ASP A 36 -6.68 24.55 -7.17
CA ASP A 36 -5.62 24.84 -8.14
C ASP A 36 -4.37 23.98 -7.88
N CYS A 37 -3.97 23.86 -6.62
CA CYS A 37 -2.86 22.98 -6.22
C CYS A 37 -3.12 21.52 -6.57
N LEU A 38 -4.33 21.02 -6.31
CA LEU A 38 -4.71 19.65 -6.63
C LEU A 38 -4.81 19.38 -8.14
N ASN A 39 -5.17 20.37 -8.94
CA ASN A 39 -5.14 20.26 -10.41
C ASN A 39 -3.69 20.13 -10.91
N ASP A 40 -2.76 20.93 -10.38
CA ASP A 40 -1.33 20.81 -10.70
C ASP A 40 -0.75 19.47 -10.20
N LEU A 41 -1.19 19.01 -9.02
CA LEU A 41 -0.78 17.72 -8.48
C LEU A 41 -1.26 16.54 -9.34
N GLN A 42 -2.44 16.65 -9.95
CA GLN A 42 -2.95 15.64 -10.87
C GLN A 42 -2.06 15.56 -12.13
N GLU A 43 -1.63 16.70 -12.69
CA GLU A 43 -0.69 16.69 -13.82
C GLU A 43 0.69 16.17 -13.40
N MET A 44 1.18 16.53 -12.21
CA MET A 44 2.40 15.97 -11.64
C MET A 44 2.33 14.43 -11.54
N THR A 45 1.24 13.91 -10.97
CA THR A 45 1.02 12.46 -10.84
C THR A 45 1.00 11.77 -12.20
N ARG A 46 0.36 12.40 -13.20
CA ARG A 46 0.35 11.88 -14.58
C ARG A 46 1.77 11.77 -15.16
N LEU A 47 2.57 12.83 -15.02
CA LEU A 47 3.95 12.85 -15.50
C LEU A 47 4.81 11.82 -14.76
N MET A 48 4.70 11.72 -13.43
CA MET A 48 5.40 10.72 -12.63
C MET A 48 5.06 9.29 -13.06
N THR A 49 3.78 9.01 -13.28
CA THR A 49 3.31 7.68 -13.73
C THR A 49 3.89 7.34 -15.10
N LEU A 50 3.87 8.25 -16.05
CA LEU A 50 4.39 8.01 -17.39
C LEU A 50 5.92 7.80 -17.40
N THR A 51 6.66 8.65 -16.69
CA THR A 51 8.13 8.56 -16.62
C THR A 51 8.60 7.36 -15.80
N GLY A 52 7.97 7.11 -14.64
CA GLY A 52 8.27 5.98 -13.78
C GLY A 52 7.99 4.64 -14.48
N ASN A 53 6.81 4.47 -15.07
CA ASN A 53 6.48 3.24 -15.79
C ASN A 53 7.40 3.02 -17.02
N TYR A 54 7.76 4.07 -17.76
CA TYR A 54 8.70 3.94 -18.86
C TYR A 54 10.05 3.40 -18.39
N ALA A 55 10.56 3.90 -17.27
CA ALA A 55 11.84 3.49 -16.73
C ALA A 55 11.79 2.06 -16.13
N ASP A 56 10.76 1.76 -15.32
CA ASP A 56 10.61 0.49 -14.60
C ASP A 56 10.30 -0.70 -15.53
N LEU A 57 9.42 -0.52 -16.51
CA LEU A 57 9.07 -1.59 -17.46
C LEU A 57 10.26 -2.03 -18.31
N ALA A 58 11.19 -1.14 -18.60
CA ALA A 58 12.40 -1.50 -19.34
C ALA A 58 13.33 -2.41 -18.50
N VAL A 59 13.44 -2.16 -17.19
CA VAL A 59 14.16 -3.05 -16.26
C VAL A 59 13.45 -4.39 -16.14
N SER A 60 12.13 -4.40 -16.09
CA SER A 60 11.32 -5.64 -16.00
C SER A 60 11.48 -6.55 -17.23
N VAL A 61 11.80 -5.98 -18.41
CA VAL A 61 12.06 -6.74 -19.65
C VAL A 61 13.47 -7.33 -19.67
N ASP A 62 14.46 -6.57 -19.19
CA ASP A 62 15.86 -7.04 -19.11
C ASP A 62 16.51 -6.54 -17.82
N TYR A 63 16.58 -7.44 -16.84
CA TYR A 63 17.15 -7.18 -15.51
C TYR A 63 18.68 -7.07 -15.53
N TYR A 64 19.34 -7.51 -16.60
CA TYR A 64 20.80 -7.46 -16.72
C TYR A 64 21.32 -6.23 -17.48
N ASP A 65 20.44 -5.46 -18.10
CA ASP A 65 20.81 -4.21 -18.77
C ASP A 65 21.07 -3.09 -17.75
N SER A 66 22.35 -2.81 -17.53
CA SER A 66 22.82 -1.77 -16.61
C SER A 66 22.33 -0.36 -16.98
N HIS A 67 22.13 -0.07 -18.27
CA HIS A 67 21.61 1.22 -18.73
C HIS A 67 20.15 1.42 -18.28
N ASN A 68 19.32 0.37 -18.39
CA ASN A 68 17.96 0.39 -17.91
C ASN A 68 17.89 0.58 -16.39
N GLN A 69 18.76 -0.12 -15.64
CA GLN A 69 18.83 0.04 -14.18
C GLN A 69 19.24 1.47 -13.78
N GLU A 70 20.33 2.00 -14.36
CA GLU A 70 20.81 3.36 -14.06
C GLU A 70 19.74 4.42 -14.37
N ARG A 71 19.05 4.27 -15.52
CA ARG A 71 17.95 5.16 -15.89
C ARG A 71 16.79 5.10 -14.89
N ASN A 72 16.39 3.90 -14.49
CA ASN A 72 15.32 3.71 -13.51
C ASN A 72 15.67 4.34 -12.17
N ASP A 73 16.86 4.06 -11.64
CA ASP A 73 17.33 4.62 -10.37
C ASP A 73 17.35 6.15 -10.41
N ARG A 74 17.80 6.74 -11.51
CA ARG A 74 17.80 8.20 -11.70
C ARG A 74 16.39 8.78 -11.69
N VAL A 75 15.45 8.16 -12.41
CA VAL A 75 14.05 8.61 -12.45
C VAL A 75 13.38 8.46 -11.09
N MET A 76 13.55 7.32 -10.43
CA MET A 76 12.96 7.06 -9.11
C MET A 76 13.49 7.99 -8.02
N ASN A 77 14.79 8.34 -8.07
CA ASN A 77 15.38 9.33 -7.17
C ASN A 77 14.76 10.72 -7.38
N ILE A 78 14.53 11.14 -8.63
CA ILE A 78 13.86 12.41 -8.94
C ILE A 78 12.42 12.41 -8.44
N ILE A 79 11.67 11.32 -8.66
CA ILE A 79 10.29 11.17 -8.17
C ILE A 79 10.26 11.23 -6.64
N SER A 80 11.19 10.58 -5.97
CA SER A 80 11.31 10.60 -4.51
C SER A 80 11.59 12.02 -3.98
N ASP A 81 12.50 12.76 -4.61
CA ASP A 81 12.78 14.16 -4.26
C ASP A 81 11.52 15.04 -4.42
N ILE A 82 10.83 14.93 -5.57
CA ILE A 82 9.61 15.69 -5.81
C ILE A 82 8.52 15.34 -4.78
N ASN A 83 8.31 14.06 -4.46
CA ASN A 83 7.36 13.65 -3.43
C ASN A 83 7.69 14.23 -2.06
N SER A 84 8.98 14.26 -1.69
CA SER A 84 9.43 14.88 -0.44
C SER A 84 9.14 16.38 -0.41
N ARG A 85 9.44 17.09 -1.49
CA ARG A 85 9.22 18.53 -1.63
C ARG A 85 7.74 18.91 -1.60
N LEU A 86 6.88 18.10 -2.24
CA LEU A 86 5.44 18.34 -2.31
C LEU A 86 4.66 17.74 -1.10
N SER A 87 5.32 17.15 -0.12
CA SER A 87 4.68 16.56 1.05
C SER A 87 3.85 17.57 1.87
N PHE A 88 4.17 18.87 1.79
CA PHE A 88 3.41 19.94 2.43
C PHE A 88 1.96 20.00 1.98
N ILE A 89 1.64 19.57 0.74
CA ILE A 89 0.30 19.64 0.17
C ILE A 89 -0.67 18.84 1.05
N ASN A 90 -0.33 17.57 1.30
CA ASN A 90 -1.20 16.73 2.13
C ASN A 90 -1.28 17.27 3.57
N SER A 91 -0.17 17.72 4.15
CA SER A 91 -0.14 18.24 5.52
C SER A 91 -1.01 19.50 5.65
N GLU A 92 -0.81 20.49 4.79
CA GLU A 92 -1.55 21.76 4.85
C GLU A 92 -3.05 21.57 4.58
N ILE A 93 -3.44 20.73 3.60
CA ILE A 93 -4.86 20.47 3.33
C ILE A 93 -5.51 19.72 4.49
N THR A 94 -4.84 18.76 5.08
CA THR A 94 -5.36 17.97 6.21
C THR A 94 -5.56 18.84 7.47
N GLU A 95 -4.76 19.88 7.65
CA GLU A 95 -4.88 20.82 8.76
C GLU A 95 -6.08 21.78 8.61
N GLN A 96 -6.64 21.96 7.40
CA GLN A 96 -7.73 22.92 7.16
C GLN A 96 -8.99 22.58 7.94
N SER A 97 -9.82 23.60 8.21
CA SER A 97 -11.11 23.43 8.87
C SER A 97 -12.07 22.59 8.01
N GLU A 98 -13.06 21.96 8.65
CA GLU A 98 -14.12 21.26 7.92
C GLU A 98 -14.87 22.17 6.94
N GLU A 99 -15.08 23.44 7.33
CA GLU A 99 -15.74 24.42 6.48
C GLU A 99 -14.94 24.69 5.22
N THR A 100 -13.61 24.90 5.35
CA THR A 100 -12.71 25.09 4.20
C THR A 100 -12.72 23.88 3.29
N LEU A 101 -12.65 22.66 3.87
CA LEU A 101 -12.68 21.41 3.09
C LEU A 101 -14.03 21.24 2.36
N LYS A 102 -15.16 21.50 3.03
CA LYS A 102 -16.49 21.45 2.41
C LYS A 102 -16.65 22.48 1.29
N ALA A 103 -16.14 23.69 1.48
CA ALA A 103 -16.13 24.71 0.43
C ALA A 103 -15.25 24.31 -0.75
N SER A 104 -14.07 23.72 -0.50
CA SER A 104 -13.19 23.18 -1.54
C SER A 104 -13.87 22.04 -2.32
N ILE A 105 -14.55 21.12 -1.64
CA ILE A 105 -15.30 20.02 -2.26
C ILE A 105 -16.40 20.57 -3.20
N ALA A 106 -17.05 21.67 -2.82
CA ALA A 106 -18.13 22.26 -3.63
C ALA A 106 -17.65 22.78 -4.99
N ILE A 107 -16.40 23.24 -5.09
CA ILE A 107 -15.80 23.79 -6.31
C ILE A 107 -14.79 22.82 -6.97
N ALA A 108 -14.44 21.73 -6.30
CA ALA A 108 -13.48 20.76 -6.81
C ALA A 108 -14.05 19.98 -8.01
N GLY A 109 -13.27 19.89 -9.08
CA GLY A 109 -13.54 19.02 -10.22
C GLY A 109 -13.10 17.57 -9.95
N GLY A 110 -12.03 17.15 -10.64
CA GLY A 110 -11.48 15.78 -10.51
C GLY A 110 -10.93 15.42 -9.14
N SER A 111 -10.59 16.41 -8.31
CA SER A 111 -10.02 16.22 -6.97
C SER A 111 -11.06 16.06 -5.85
N ARG A 112 -12.34 16.07 -6.18
CA ARG A 112 -13.44 16.00 -5.21
C ARG A 112 -13.35 14.79 -4.30
N ILE A 113 -13.15 13.59 -4.86
CA ILE A 113 -13.07 12.33 -4.10
C ILE A 113 -11.90 12.35 -3.11
N TYR A 114 -10.76 12.94 -3.50
CA TYR A 114 -9.60 13.09 -2.62
C TYR A 114 -9.92 13.98 -1.40
N LEU A 115 -10.58 15.11 -1.62
CA LEU A 115 -10.98 16.03 -0.53
C LEU A 115 -12.06 15.42 0.36
N GLU A 116 -13.03 14.71 -0.20
CA GLU A 116 -14.04 13.96 0.55
C GLU A 116 -13.38 12.88 1.44
N ASP A 117 -12.34 12.22 0.95
CA ASP A 117 -11.60 11.24 1.75
C ASP A 117 -10.82 11.88 2.90
N ILE A 118 -10.17 13.04 2.67
CA ILE A 118 -9.53 13.80 3.74
C ILE A 118 -10.56 14.20 4.81
N LEU A 119 -11.68 14.75 4.39
CA LEU A 119 -12.75 15.17 5.32
C LEU A 119 -13.28 13.98 6.13
N ARG A 120 -13.47 12.83 5.49
CA ARG A 120 -13.91 11.58 6.14
C ARG A 120 -12.90 11.08 7.17
N ARG A 121 -11.59 11.18 6.89
CA ARG A 121 -10.51 10.74 7.80
C ARG A 121 -10.29 11.67 8.98
N LYS A 122 -10.73 12.92 8.88
CA LYS A 122 -10.44 13.95 9.87
C LYS A 122 -10.87 13.60 11.30
N PRO A 123 -12.03 12.98 11.57
CA PRO A 123 -12.42 12.55 12.91
C PRO A 123 -11.50 11.47 13.54
N HIS A 124 -10.76 10.75 12.71
CA HIS A 124 -9.86 9.66 13.10
C HIS A 124 -8.38 10.06 13.07
N GLN A 125 -8.11 11.34 12.82
CA GLN A 125 -6.76 11.88 12.81
C GLN A 125 -6.30 12.11 14.26
N LEU A 126 -5.10 11.64 14.57
CA LEU A 126 -4.49 11.83 15.88
C LEU A 126 -3.69 13.15 15.92
N HIS A 127 -3.29 13.55 17.13
CA HIS A 127 -2.37 14.66 17.29
C HIS A 127 -1.08 14.42 16.47
N PRO A 128 -0.49 15.44 15.81
CA PRO A 128 0.67 15.27 14.93
C PRO A 128 1.84 14.53 15.56
N GLU A 129 2.12 14.74 16.85
CA GLU A 129 3.16 14.00 17.58
C GLU A 129 2.89 12.52 17.68
N THR A 130 1.61 12.13 17.86
CA THR A 130 1.18 10.74 17.93
C THR A 130 1.27 10.09 16.56
N GLU A 131 0.85 10.78 15.48
CA GLU A 131 0.99 10.29 14.10
C GLU A 131 2.47 10.07 13.76
N ARG A 132 3.36 10.99 14.17
CA ARG A 132 4.80 10.85 13.97
C ARG A 132 5.37 9.66 14.72
N ALA A 133 4.94 9.42 15.95
CA ALA A 133 5.38 8.27 16.73
C ALA A 133 4.92 6.94 16.11
N LEU A 134 3.64 6.84 15.70
CA LEU A 134 3.11 5.66 15.02
C LEU A 134 3.80 5.41 13.67
N SER A 135 4.08 6.47 12.91
CA SER A 135 4.83 6.37 11.65
C SER A 135 6.25 5.83 11.88
N ALA A 136 6.93 6.31 12.91
CA ALA A 136 8.26 5.79 13.27
C ALA A 136 8.25 4.31 13.70
N LEU A 137 7.13 3.84 14.27
CA LEU A 137 6.92 2.45 14.69
C LEU A 137 6.36 1.55 13.58
N SER A 138 6.07 2.07 12.39
CA SER A 138 5.35 1.35 11.34
C SER A 138 5.96 0.00 10.98
N GLN A 139 7.29 -0.08 10.85
CA GLN A 139 7.99 -1.34 10.59
C GLN A 139 7.84 -2.34 11.74
N THR A 140 7.93 -1.87 12.99
CA THR A 140 7.75 -2.72 14.18
C THR A 140 6.31 -3.23 14.27
N LEU A 141 5.34 -2.39 13.98
CA LEU A 141 3.92 -2.76 13.97
C LEU A 141 3.59 -3.77 12.85
N ASN A 142 4.35 -3.77 11.76
CA ASN A 142 4.21 -4.75 10.67
C ASN A 142 4.96 -6.09 10.92
N THR A 143 5.72 -6.20 11.99
CA THR A 143 6.51 -7.42 12.31
C THR A 143 5.66 -8.70 12.37
N PRO A 144 4.43 -8.72 12.95
CA PRO A 144 3.62 -9.94 12.98
C PRO A 144 3.32 -10.49 11.59
N TYR A 145 3.01 -9.63 10.63
CA TYR A 145 2.81 -10.03 9.24
C TYR A 145 4.09 -10.56 8.59
N GLN A 146 5.24 -9.94 8.87
CA GLN A 146 6.54 -10.43 8.39
C GLN A 146 6.88 -11.81 8.96
N ILE A 147 6.65 -12.04 10.27
CA ILE A 147 6.86 -13.35 10.91
C ILE A 147 5.96 -14.40 10.25
N TYR A 148 4.70 -14.10 10.02
CA TYR A 148 3.78 -14.98 9.33
C TYR A 148 4.29 -15.36 7.93
N ASN A 149 4.70 -14.37 7.13
CA ASN A 149 5.22 -14.62 5.78
C ASN A 149 6.52 -15.44 5.79
N MET A 150 7.45 -15.12 6.68
CA MET A 150 8.70 -15.90 6.80
C MET A 150 8.39 -17.35 7.20
N THR A 151 7.49 -17.55 8.15
CA THR A 151 7.06 -18.88 8.55
C THR A 151 6.42 -19.64 7.39
N LYS A 152 5.48 -19.00 6.67
CA LYS A 152 4.73 -19.62 5.57
C LYS A 152 5.61 -19.91 4.35
N LEU A 153 6.45 -18.96 3.95
CA LEU A 153 7.13 -18.98 2.65
C LEU A 153 8.57 -19.50 2.73
N ALA A 154 9.25 -19.32 3.87
CA ALA A 154 10.66 -19.69 4.00
C ALA A 154 10.88 -20.94 4.87
N ASP A 155 10.26 -20.97 6.06
CA ASP A 155 10.56 -22.03 7.06
C ASP A 155 9.72 -23.28 6.86
N MET A 156 8.48 -23.14 6.40
CA MET A 156 7.53 -24.25 6.26
C MET A 156 7.83 -25.03 4.97
N LYS A 157 8.65 -26.07 5.11
CA LYS A 157 8.97 -27.00 4.02
C LYS A 157 8.09 -28.23 4.13
N PHE A 158 7.42 -28.56 3.05
CA PHE A 158 6.55 -29.72 2.95
C PHE A 158 7.33 -30.93 2.45
N ASP A 159 7.14 -32.06 3.11
CA ASP A 159 7.58 -33.38 2.62
C ASP A 159 6.55 -33.92 1.62
N SER A 160 6.96 -34.79 0.72
CA SER A 160 6.02 -35.51 -0.16
C SER A 160 5.07 -36.39 0.67
N PHE A 161 3.84 -36.56 0.20
CA PHE A 161 2.89 -37.54 0.79
C PHE A 161 2.71 -38.74 -0.12
N HIS A 162 2.30 -39.88 0.49
CA HIS A 162 2.08 -41.13 -0.21
C HIS A 162 0.60 -41.45 -0.38
N ALA A 163 0.19 -41.76 -1.60
CA ALA A 163 -1.18 -42.20 -1.95
C ALA A 163 -1.13 -43.13 -3.17
N ASN A 164 -1.99 -44.13 -3.22
CA ASN A 164 -2.11 -45.08 -4.36
C ASN A 164 -0.74 -45.67 -4.82
N ASN A 165 0.13 -46.05 -3.87
CA ASN A 165 1.48 -46.58 -4.11
C ASN A 165 2.40 -45.60 -4.88
N LYS A 166 2.18 -44.32 -4.77
CA LYS A 166 2.98 -43.26 -5.41
C LYS A 166 3.21 -42.10 -4.45
N ASP A 167 4.37 -41.44 -4.58
CA ASP A 167 4.71 -40.22 -3.85
C ASP A 167 4.32 -39.00 -4.66
N TYR A 168 3.72 -38.03 -3.97
CA TYR A 168 3.26 -36.76 -4.52
C TYR A 168 3.95 -35.62 -3.79
N PRO A 169 4.47 -34.58 -4.51
CA PRO A 169 5.01 -33.41 -3.88
C PRO A 169 3.90 -32.61 -3.17
N LEU A 170 4.25 -31.85 -2.14
CA LEU A 170 3.31 -31.03 -1.39
C LEU A 170 3.84 -29.61 -1.20
N GLY A 171 2.96 -28.66 -1.18
CA GLY A 171 3.22 -27.24 -0.95
C GLY A 171 1.89 -26.48 -0.88
N TYR A 172 1.93 -25.19 -0.53
CA TYR A 172 0.72 -24.38 -0.47
C TYR A 172 -0.04 -24.37 -1.79
N SER A 173 0.60 -23.91 -2.86
CA SER A 173 -0.06 -23.82 -4.17
C SER A 173 -0.54 -25.17 -4.66
N LEU A 174 0.28 -26.24 -4.51
CA LEU A 174 -0.13 -27.58 -4.90
C LEU A 174 -1.35 -28.09 -4.12
N PHE A 175 -1.47 -27.72 -2.84
CA PHE A 175 -2.64 -28.09 -2.07
C PHE A 175 -3.85 -27.26 -2.44
N GLU A 176 -3.73 -25.92 -2.42
CA GLU A 176 -4.83 -24.99 -2.59
C GLU A 176 -5.35 -24.94 -4.05
N ASP A 177 -4.46 -25.15 -5.05
CA ASP A 177 -4.85 -25.05 -6.47
C ASP A 177 -5.17 -26.44 -7.11
N ASP A 178 -4.51 -27.52 -6.62
CA ASP A 178 -4.63 -28.84 -7.26
C ASP A 178 -5.29 -29.87 -6.34
N TYR A 179 -4.68 -30.20 -5.18
CA TYR A 179 -5.12 -31.33 -4.37
C TYR A 179 -6.45 -31.11 -3.64
N GLU A 180 -6.82 -29.89 -3.34
CA GLU A 180 -8.11 -29.56 -2.75
C GLU A 180 -9.26 -29.96 -3.70
N TYR A 181 -9.03 -29.88 -5.01
CA TYR A 181 -9.99 -30.21 -6.07
C TYR A 181 -9.74 -31.58 -6.73
N GLU A 182 -8.75 -32.35 -6.27
CA GLU A 182 -8.43 -33.66 -6.84
C GLU A 182 -9.64 -34.60 -6.79
N SER A 183 -9.96 -35.23 -7.91
CA SER A 183 -11.11 -36.14 -8.04
C SER A 183 -10.91 -37.45 -7.28
N ASP A 184 -9.67 -37.96 -7.22
CA ASP A 184 -9.32 -39.13 -6.43
C ASP A 184 -9.35 -38.82 -4.93
N THR A 185 -10.33 -39.41 -4.26
CA THR A 185 -10.56 -39.21 -2.82
C THR A 185 -9.38 -39.63 -1.96
N GLN A 186 -8.62 -40.65 -2.36
CA GLN A 186 -7.46 -41.12 -1.60
C GLN A 186 -6.32 -40.11 -1.68
N ILE A 187 -6.04 -39.57 -2.86
CA ILE A 187 -5.05 -38.51 -3.05
C ILE A 187 -5.44 -37.28 -2.25
N ARG A 188 -6.70 -36.82 -2.42
CA ARG A 188 -7.20 -35.61 -1.74
C ARG A 188 -7.10 -35.71 -0.21
N ARG A 189 -7.50 -36.86 0.39
CA ARG A 189 -7.41 -37.10 1.85
C ARG A 189 -5.98 -37.14 2.33
N SER A 190 -5.13 -37.88 1.62
CA SER A 190 -3.71 -38.00 2.01
C SER A 190 -2.99 -36.63 1.92
N ALA A 191 -3.31 -35.83 0.91
CA ALA A 191 -2.80 -34.47 0.78
C ALA A 191 -3.25 -33.58 1.95
N PHE A 192 -4.56 -33.62 2.30
CA PHE A 192 -5.12 -32.88 3.42
C PHE A 192 -4.46 -33.26 4.76
N ASP A 193 -4.32 -34.56 5.02
CA ASP A 193 -3.70 -35.06 6.27
C ASP A 193 -2.24 -34.60 6.37
N ALA A 194 -1.46 -34.70 5.30
CA ALA A 194 -0.06 -34.30 5.26
C ALA A 194 0.06 -32.75 5.38
N PHE A 195 -0.78 -31.99 4.70
CA PHE A 195 -0.82 -30.54 4.75
C PHE A 195 -1.18 -30.05 6.16
N SER A 196 -2.28 -30.56 6.73
CA SER A 196 -2.73 -30.21 8.07
C SER A 196 -1.71 -30.57 9.15
N LYS A 197 -1.05 -31.74 9.03
CA LYS A 197 0.02 -32.12 9.93
C LYS A 197 1.22 -31.19 9.89
N LYS A 198 1.57 -30.67 8.70
CA LYS A 198 2.63 -29.68 8.56
C LYS A 198 2.23 -28.35 9.19
N LEU A 199 1.02 -27.86 8.95
CA LEU A 199 0.51 -26.62 9.55
C LEU A 199 0.51 -26.69 11.09
N ALA A 200 0.10 -27.84 11.66
CA ALA A 200 0.08 -28.06 13.11
C ALA A 200 1.46 -27.89 13.77
N GLN A 201 2.55 -28.11 13.05
CA GLN A 201 3.92 -27.89 13.57
C GLN A 201 4.22 -26.40 13.85
N TYR A 202 3.51 -25.50 13.17
CA TYR A 202 3.69 -24.05 13.26
C TYR A 202 2.52 -23.34 13.97
N GLU A 203 1.57 -24.11 14.53
CA GLU A 203 0.35 -23.59 15.15
C GLU A 203 0.65 -22.49 16.18
N ASN A 204 1.57 -22.74 17.10
CA ASN A 204 1.89 -21.79 18.17
C ASN A 204 2.52 -20.48 17.62
N THR A 205 3.41 -20.60 16.64
CA THR A 205 4.06 -19.42 16.03
C THR A 205 3.07 -18.59 15.24
N THR A 206 2.23 -19.23 14.42
CA THR A 206 1.20 -18.54 13.63
C THR A 206 0.12 -17.95 14.50
N ALA A 207 -0.30 -18.66 15.56
CA ALA A 207 -1.27 -18.13 16.54
C ALA A 207 -0.70 -16.91 17.29
N ALA A 208 0.58 -16.93 17.68
CA ALA A 208 1.23 -15.80 18.34
C ALA A 208 1.33 -14.58 17.41
N ALA A 209 1.75 -14.80 16.14
CA ALA A 209 1.80 -13.74 15.13
C ALA A 209 0.41 -13.16 14.87
N TYR A 210 -0.61 -14.00 14.68
CA TYR A 210 -1.99 -13.58 14.47
C TYR A 210 -2.54 -12.78 15.67
N ASN A 211 -2.33 -13.28 16.89
CA ASN A 211 -2.77 -12.57 18.10
C ASN A 211 -2.09 -11.19 18.21
N SER A 212 -0.80 -11.11 17.91
CA SER A 212 -0.07 -9.83 17.91
C SER A 212 -0.64 -8.87 16.88
N GLN A 213 -0.97 -9.33 15.66
CA GLN A 213 -1.63 -8.53 14.62
C GLN A 213 -2.99 -8.01 15.10
N VAL A 214 -3.83 -8.88 15.64
CA VAL A 214 -5.16 -8.50 16.17
C VAL A 214 -5.05 -7.46 17.29
N GLN A 215 -4.09 -7.61 18.21
CA GLN A 215 -3.86 -6.62 19.26
C GLN A 215 -3.38 -5.28 18.70
N THR A 216 -2.51 -5.29 17.70
CA THR A 216 -2.05 -4.07 17.01
C THR A 216 -3.23 -3.35 16.36
N GLU A 217 -4.01 -4.04 15.53
CA GLU A 217 -5.19 -3.48 14.86
C GLU A 217 -6.21 -2.91 15.84
N LYS A 218 -6.50 -3.66 16.91
CA LYS A 218 -7.42 -3.21 17.96
C LYS A 218 -6.92 -1.96 18.66
N THR A 219 -5.63 -1.91 18.98
CA THR A 219 -5.02 -0.75 19.65
C THR A 219 -5.08 0.48 18.76
N ILE A 220 -4.70 0.35 17.47
CA ILE A 220 -4.75 1.46 16.50
C ILE A 220 -6.19 1.94 16.30
N ALA A 221 -7.16 1.02 16.11
CA ALA A 221 -8.55 1.36 15.95
C ALA A 221 -9.08 2.15 17.17
N THR A 222 -8.73 1.70 18.39
CA THR A 222 -9.13 2.38 19.63
C THR A 222 -8.50 3.77 19.74
N LEU A 223 -7.21 3.91 19.45
CA LEU A 223 -6.52 5.21 19.46
C LEU A 223 -7.15 6.18 18.48
N ARG A 224 -7.56 5.73 17.30
CA ARG A 224 -8.21 6.54 16.27
C ARG A 224 -9.69 6.79 16.49
N GLY A 225 -10.26 6.32 17.61
CA GLY A 225 -11.65 6.57 17.99
C GLY A 225 -12.68 5.78 17.19
N PHE A 226 -12.30 4.65 16.61
CA PHE A 226 -13.27 3.73 16.00
C PHE A 226 -14.00 2.93 17.08
N GLU A 227 -15.29 2.66 16.86
CA GLU A 227 -16.12 1.86 17.78
C GLU A 227 -15.63 0.41 17.87
N SER A 228 -15.08 -0.11 16.76
CA SER A 228 -14.50 -1.44 16.72
C SER A 228 -13.37 -1.54 15.71
N VAL A 229 -12.60 -2.63 15.79
CA VAL A 229 -11.58 -2.97 14.82
C VAL A 229 -12.18 -3.18 13.41
N PHE A 230 -13.40 -3.73 13.32
CA PHE A 230 -14.08 -3.92 12.04
C PHE A 230 -14.37 -2.58 11.34
N ASP A 231 -14.83 -1.57 12.09
CA ASP A 231 -15.07 -0.24 11.52
C ASP A 231 -13.79 0.36 10.97
N SER A 232 -12.68 0.20 11.69
CA SER A 232 -11.36 0.65 11.22
C SER A 232 -10.91 -0.07 9.94
N LEU A 233 -11.04 -1.39 9.89
CA LEU A 233 -10.62 -2.19 8.72
C LEU A 233 -11.50 -1.94 7.49
N LEU A 234 -12.81 -1.76 7.68
CA LEU A 234 -13.76 -1.49 6.61
C LEU A 234 -13.72 -0.03 6.15
N PHE A 235 -13.24 0.87 7.00
CA PHE A 235 -13.22 2.30 6.74
C PHE A 235 -12.49 2.65 5.44
N ASP A 236 -11.28 2.13 5.24
CA ASP A 236 -10.49 2.39 4.04
C ASP A 236 -11.10 1.76 2.78
N GLN A 237 -11.80 0.65 2.94
CA GLN A 237 -12.49 -0.04 1.85
C GLN A 237 -13.83 0.62 1.47
N LYS A 238 -14.32 1.57 2.28
CA LYS A 238 -15.63 2.23 2.11
C LYS A 238 -16.80 1.24 2.08
N VAL A 239 -16.69 0.18 2.87
CA VAL A 239 -17.70 -0.90 2.98
C VAL A 239 -18.38 -0.79 4.34
N SER A 240 -19.70 -1.00 4.39
CA SER A 240 -20.46 -1.07 5.63
C SER A 240 -20.46 -2.49 6.20
N ARG A 241 -20.81 -2.62 7.50
CA ARG A 241 -20.96 -3.94 8.15
C ARG A 241 -22.14 -4.76 7.63
N GLU A 242 -23.06 -4.13 6.89
CA GLU A 242 -24.30 -4.75 6.41
C GLU A 242 -24.11 -5.57 5.13
N LEU A 243 -22.90 -5.66 4.62
CA LEU A 243 -22.50 -6.56 3.54
C LEU A 243 -22.11 -7.92 4.09
#